data_b3abe337ea0c9a497d840b2ba3cca256
#
_entry.id   b3abe337ea0c9a497d840b2ba3cca256
#
_cell.length_a   1.000
_cell.length_b   1.000
_cell.length_c   1.000
_cell.angle_alpha   90.00
_cell.angle_beta   90.00
_cell.angle_gamma   90.00
#
_symmetry.space_group_name_H-M   'P 1'
#
loop_
_entity.id
_entity.type
_entity.pdbx_description
1 polymer ?
#
loop_
_entity_poly.entity_id
_entity_poly.type
_entity_poly.pdbx_seq_one_letter_code
_entity_poly.pdbx_strand_id
1 'polypeptide(L)'
;MVVFVENNAGVLARVASLFVQRGFNIDSLTVSPTNDEKVSRITIVTRGDEKFFNQIMQQTGKLIETKMIFSVEPTFSLIHEVLLIKFAAEEAKNEKLQSLISIYGARIVDRTGGCIVAELTDTPQRLDGFIEDTAKFNVIESCRSGAIAMERGDVAYEL
;
A
#
# COMPACT_ATOMS: atom_id res chain seq x y z
N MET A 1 -6.78 -3.52 -7.29
CA MET A 1 -6.76 -3.14 -8.72
C MET A 1 -5.63 -2.17 -9.00
N VAL A 2 -5.12 -2.17 -10.24
CA VAL A 2 -4.13 -1.22 -10.73
C VAL A 2 -4.71 -0.46 -11.91
N VAL A 3 -4.46 0.85 -11.96
CA VAL A 3 -4.89 1.74 -13.05
C VAL A 3 -3.69 2.54 -13.52
N PHE A 4 -3.45 2.55 -14.81
CA PHE A 4 -2.54 3.49 -15.47
C PHE A 4 -3.35 4.64 -16.05
N VAL A 5 -2.98 5.84 -15.69
CA VAL A 5 -3.69 7.06 -16.10
C VAL A 5 -2.73 8.14 -16.58
N GLU A 6 -3.23 9.10 -17.34
CA GLU A 6 -2.46 10.30 -17.62
C GLU A 6 -2.08 11.03 -16.33
N ASN A 7 -0.83 11.45 -16.24
CA ASN A 7 -0.29 12.17 -15.07
C ASN A 7 -0.68 13.67 -15.13
N ASN A 8 -2.00 13.93 -15.09
CA ASN A 8 -2.56 15.27 -15.16
C ASN A 8 -3.28 15.64 -13.85
N ALA A 9 -3.30 16.93 -13.54
CA ALA A 9 -4.02 17.46 -12.38
C ALA A 9 -5.50 17.06 -12.43
N GLY A 10 -6.05 16.59 -11.30
CA GLY A 10 -7.45 16.22 -11.16
C GLY A 10 -7.81 14.79 -11.56
N VAL A 11 -6.94 14.03 -12.22
CA VAL A 11 -7.23 12.64 -12.63
C VAL A 11 -7.46 11.75 -11.41
N LEU A 12 -6.60 11.83 -10.40
CA LEU A 12 -6.78 11.09 -9.14
C LEU A 12 -8.13 11.42 -8.48
N ALA A 13 -8.52 12.68 -8.45
CA ALA A 13 -9.81 13.08 -7.88
C ALA A 13 -10.99 12.47 -8.64
N ARG A 14 -10.92 12.38 -9.97
CA ARG A 14 -11.94 11.73 -10.79
C ARG A 14 -12.04 10.23 -10.49
N VAL A 15 -10.91 9.54 -10.42
CA VAL A 15 -10.87 8.12 -10.04
C VAL A 15 -11.48 7.91 -8.66
N ALA A 16 -11.04 8.67 -7.65
CA ALA A 16 -11.57 8.58 -6.28
C ALA A 16 -13.08 8.89 -6.20
N SER A 17 -13.58 9.84 -7.00
CA SER A 17 -15.00 10.22 -7.05
C SER A 17 -15.90 9.05 -7.45
N LEU A 18 -15.43 8.10 -8.27
CA LEU A 18 -16.22 6.93 -8.65
C LEU A 18 -16.53 6.03 -7.45
N PHE A 19 -15.60 5.93 -6.49
CA PHE A 19 -15.81 5.19 -5.24
C PHE A 19 -16.80 5.92 -4.33
N VAL A 20 -16.62 7.23 -4.16
CA VAL A 20 -17.49 8.08 -3.34
C VAL A 20 -18.95 8.04 -3.83
N GLN A 21 -19.17 8.19 -5.13
CA GLN A 21 -20.52 8.19 -5.74
C GLN A 21 -21.27 6.87 -5.52
N ARG A 22 -20.55 5.80 -5.22
CA ARG A 22 -21.10 4.46 -4.98
C ARG A 22 -21.13 4.07 -3.51
N GLY A 23 -20.70 4.96 -2.61
CA GLY A 23 -20.64 4.70 -1.17
C GLY A 23 -19.57 3.69 -0.76
N PHE A 24 -18.51 3.52 -1.56
CA PHE A 24 -17.44 2.56 -1.26
C PHE A 24 -16.20 3.24 -0.70
N ASN A 25 -15.61 2.59 0.28
CA ASN A 25 -14.37 3.05 0.90
C ASN A 25 -13.16 2.59 0.10
N ILE A 26 -12.14 3.43 0.06
CA ILE A 26 -10.80 3.06 -0.39
C ILE A 26 -9.97 2.76 0.86
N ASP A 27 -9.54 1.51 1.04
CA ASP A 27 -8.75 1.10 2.20
C ASP A 27 -7.31 1.59 2.08
N SER A 28 -6.74 1.56 0.87
CA SER A 28 -5.43 2.15 0.58
C SER A 28 -5.33 2.63 -0.86
N LEU A 29 -4.54 3.67 -1.07
CA LEU A 29 -4.32 4.31 -2.36
C LEU A 29 -2.86 4.71 -2.47
N THR A 30 -2.17 4.15 -3.48
CA THR A 30 -0.78 4.49 -3.79
C THR A 30 -0.70 5.00 -5.22
N VAL A 31 -0.08 6.16 -5.41
CA VAL A 31 0.07 6.81 -6.71
C VAL A 31 1.51 7.23 -6.93
N SER A 32 2.06 6.92 -8.08
CA SER A 32 3.37 7.42 -8.51
C SER A 32 3.45 7.49 -10.03
N PRO A 33 4.28 8.38 -10.58
CA PRO A 33 4.65 8.32 -11.99
C PRO A 33 5.29 6.97 -12.33
N THR A 34 5.18 6.55 -13.58
CA THR A 34 5.89 5.39 -14.12
C THR A 34 7.26 5.84 -14.66
N ASN A 35 7.94 4.96 -15.41
CA ASN A 35 9.11 5.34 -16.20
C ASN A 35 8.78 6.35 -17.34
N ASP A 36 7.51 6.48 -17.73
CA ASP A 36 7.00 7.62 -18.50
C ASP A 36 6.37 8.61 -17.54
N GLU A 37 6.96 9.79 -17.39
CA GLU A 37 6.49 10.87 -16.50
C GLU A 37 5.05 11.36 -16.84
N LYS A 38 4.57 11.09 -18.05
CA LYS A 38 3.21 11.42 -18.50
C LYS A 38 2.16 10.43 -18.01
N VAL A 39 2.58 9.31 -17.45
CA VAL A 39 1.72 8.23 -17.00
C VAL A 39 1.93 7.96 -15.51
N SER A 40 0.85 7.99 -14.75
CA SER A 40 0.83 7.57 -13.34
C SER A 40 0.23 6.19 -13.19
N ARG A 41 0.82 5.40 -12.28
CA ARG A 41 0.28 4.13 -11.80
C ARG A 41 -0.41 4.36 -10.47
N ILE A 42 -1.67 3.95 -10.39
CA ILE A 42 -2.50 4.00 -9.19
C ILE A 42 -2.77 2.56 -8.76
N THR A 43 -2.40 2.20 -7.53
CA THR A 43 -2.81 0.94 -6.91
C THR A 43 -3.88 1.24 -5.87
N ILE A 44 -5.05 0.61 -5.99
CA ILE A 44 -6.20 0.82 -5.13
C ILE A 44 -6.56 -0.50 -4.45
N VAL A 45 -6.64 -0.46 -3.12
CA VAL A 45 -7.19 -1.54 -2.29
C VAL A 45 -8.56 -1.10 -1.78
N THR A 46 -9.56 -1.93 -1.98
CA THR A 46 -10.94 -1.71 -1.53
C THR A 46 -11.59 -3.04 -1.21
N ARG A 47 -12.65 -3.01 -0.40
CA ARG A 47 -13.47 -4.18 -0.08
C ARG A 47 -14.82 -4.07 -0.76
N GLY A 48 -15.30 -5.17 -1.27
CA GLY A 48 -16.59 -5.26 -1.93
C GLY A 48 -16.83 -6.64 -2.51
N ASP A 49 -18.03 -6.86 -3.02
CA ASP A 49 -18.35 -8.07 -3.77
C ASP A 49 -17.82 -8.00 -5.22
N GLU A 50 -17.84 -9.12 -5.91
CA GLU A 50 -17.36 -9.23 -7.29
C GLU A 50 -18.13 -8.29 -8.24
N LYS A 51 -19.44 -8.13 -8.03
CA LYS A 51 -20.30 -7.26 -8.84
C LYS A 51 -19.86 -5.80 -8.71
N PHE A 52 -19.62 -5.36 -7.48
CA PHE A 52 -19.08 -4.02 -7.22
C PHE A 52 -17.72 -3.83 -7.89
N PHE A 53 -16.80 -4.79 -7.67
CA PHE A 53 -15.46 -4.71 -8.22
C PHE A 53 -15.48 -4.58 -9.75
N ASN A 54 -16.26 -5.42 -10.43
CA ASN A 54 -16.42 -5.35 -11.87
C ASN A 54 -17.02 -4.01 -12.33
N GLN A 55 -17.96 -3.45 -11.57
CA GLN A 55 -18.58 -2.17 -11.90
C GLN A 55 -17.57 -1.01 -11.79
N ILE A 56 -16.77 -0.96 -10.71
CA ILE A 56 -15.72 0.06 -10.56
C ILE A 56 -14.67 -0.06 -11.65
N MET A 57 -14.23 -1.28 -11.97
CA MET A 57 -13.30 -1.54 -13.06
C MET A 57 -13.81 -0.97 -14.38
N GLN A 58 -15.06 -1.28 -14.73
CA GLN A 58 -15.68 -0.79 -15.98
C GLN A 58 -15.81 0.74 -16.00
N GLN A 59 -16.22 1.37 -14.89
CA GLN A 59 -16.40 2.83 -14.85
C GLN A 59 -15.07 3.56 -14.89
N THR A 60 -14.07 3.06 -14.16
CA THR A 60 -12.72 3.65 -14.18
C THR A 60 -12.08 3.49 -15.56
N GLY A 61 -12.29 2.35 -16.23
CA GLY A 61 -11.80 2.12 -17.60
C GLY A 61 -12.44 3.04 -18.66
N LYS A 62 -13.60 3.66 -18.36
CA LYS A 62 -14.26 4.62 -19.26
C LYS A 62 -13.76 6.06 -19.14
N LEU A 63 -12.97 6.36 -18.12
CA LEU A 63 -12.35 7.69 -18.01
C LEU A 63 -11.38 7.89 -19.18
N ILE A 64 -11.45 9.06 -19.80
CA ILE A 64 -10.64 9.38 -20.98
C ILE A 64 -9.14 9.33 -20.68
N GLU A 65 -8.79 9.60 -19.43
CA GLU A 65 -7.41 9.58 -18.96
C GLU A 65 -6.90 8.18 -18.60
N THR A 66 -7.78 7.17 -18.54
CA THR A 66 -7.37 5.79 -18.24
C THR A 66 -6.77 5.15 -19.47
N LYS A 67 -5.50 4.76 -19.32
CA LYS A 67 -4.79 4.04 -20.37
C LYS A 67 -4.96 2.52 -20.26
N MET A 68 -4.92 2.02 -19.02
CA MET A 68 -5.07 0.60 -18.72
C MET A 68 -5.63 0.41 -17.31
N ILE A 69 -6.37 -0.67 -17.11
CA ILE A 69 -6.88 -1.09 -15.80
C ILE A 69 -6.94 -2.62 -15.72
N PHE A 70 -6.53 -3.17 -14.59
CA PHE A 70 -6.63 -4.61 -14.33
C PHE A 70 -6.78 -4.94 -12.84
N SER A 71 -7.32 -6.12 -12.56
CA SER A 71 -7.32 -6.70 -11.23
C SER A 71 -5.96 -7.30 -10.91
N VAL A 72 -5.56 -7.22 -9.65
CA VAL A 72 -4.35 -7.86 -9.15
C VAL A 72 -4.71 -9.19 -8.52
N GLU A 73 -4.20 -10.28 -9.10
CA GLU A 73 -4.35 -11.62 -8.54
C GLU A 73 -3.17 -11.91 -7.60
N PRO A 74 -3.43 -12.07 -6.26
CA PRO A 74 -2.35 -12.23 -5.28
C PRO A 74 -1.39 -13.39 -5.58
N THR A 75 -1.89 -14.46 -6.17
CA THR A 75 -1.09 -15.65 -6.51
C THR A 75 -0.03 -15.34 -7.58
N PHE A 76 -0.37 -14.48 -8.52
CA PHE A 76 0.49 -14.13 -9.67
C PHE A 76 1.19 -12.79 -9.53
N SER A 77 1.04 -12.12 -8.38
CA SER A 77 1.57 -10.79 -8.16
C SER A 77 2.48 -10.72 -6.93
N LEU A 78 3.36 -9.73 -6.93
CA LEU A 78 4.04 -9.23 -5.75
C LEU A 78 3.21 -8.07 -5.22
N ILE A 79 2.82 -8.13 -3.94
CA ILE A 79 2.09 -7.06 -3.27
C ILE A 79 2.86 -6.75 -2.00
N HIS A 80 3.39 -5.54 -1.91
CA HIS A 80 4.21 -5.08 -0.79
C HIS A 80 3.74 -3.72 -0.30
N GLU A 81 3.98 -3.46 0.99
CA GLU A 81 3.81 -2.17 1.64
C GLU A 81 5.04 -1.87 2.49
N VAL A 82 5.24 -0.61 2.82
CA VAL A 82 6.22 -0.16 3.81
C VAL A 82 5.48 0.26 5.08
N LEU A 83 5.92 -0.25 6.21
CA LEU A 83 5.48 0.16 7.55
C LEU A 83 6.63 0.87 8.24
N LEU A 84 6.36 2.04 8.82
CA LEU A 84 7.18 2.68 9.83
C LEU A 84 6.42 2.64 11.16
N ILE A 85 7.07 2.14 12.21
CA ILE A 85 6.49 2.08 13.55
C ILE A 85 7.46 2.62 14.58
N LYS A 86 7.01 3.56 15.40
CA LYS A 86 7.81 4.24 16.42
C LYS A 86 7.43 3.72 17.80
N PHE A 87 8.42 3.28 18.55
CA PHE A 87 8.30 2.84 19.92
C PHE A 87 8.94 3.85 20.88
N ALA A 88 8.35 3.97 22.07
CA ALA A 88 8.85 4.85 23.11
C ALA A 88 10.25 4.44 23.61
N ALA A 89 10.94 5.38 24.26
CA ALA A 89 12.33 5.23 24.67
C ALA A 89 12.55 4.04 25.65
N GLU A 90 11.58 3.75 26.51
CA GLU A 90 11.62 2.60 27.42
C GLU A 90 11.66 1.26 26.70
N GLU A 91 11.13 1.21 25.48
CA GLU A 91 11.13 0.00 24.65
C GLU A 91 12.43 -0.22 23.86
N ALA A 92 13.29 0.79 23.78
CA ALA A 92 14.49 0.76 22.96
C ALA A 92 15.47 -0.39 23.35
N LYS A 93 15.46 -0.79 24.62
CA LYS A 93 16.28 -1.90 25.16
C LYS A 93 15.47 -3.15 25.48
N ASN A 94 14.19 -3.20 25.12
CA ASN A 94 13.33 -4.34 25.39
C ASN A 94 13.73 -5.53 24.49
N GLU A 95 14.29 -6.56 25.09
CA GLU A 95 14.80 -7.75 24.36
C GLU A 95 13.69 -8.47 23.56
N LYS A 96 12.46 -8.49 24.07
CA LYS A 96 11.32 -9.10 23.37
C LYS A 96 10.97 -8.32 22.11
N LEU A 97 10.99 -6.98 22.17
CA LEU A 97 10.77 -6.14 21.00
C LEU A 97 11.91 -6.32 19.98
N GLN A 98 13.17 -6.31 20.44
CA GLN A 98 14.33 -6.53 19.56
C GLN A 98 14.26 -7.92 18.87
N SER A 99 13.81 -8.94 19.58
CA SER A 99 13.59 -10.28 19.02
C SER A 99 12.52 -10.28 17.95
N LEU A 100 11.37 -9.60 18.15
CA LEU A 100 10.32 -9.49 17.15
C LEU A 100 10.79 -8.70 15.89
N ILE A 101 11.49 -7.60 16.09
CA ILE A 101 12.09 -6.82 15.00
C ILE A 101 12.99 -7.73 14.14
N SER A 102 13.80 -8.57 14.79
CA SER A 102 14.69 -9.51 14.10
C SER A 102 13.92 -10.63 13.38
N ILE A 103 12.90 -11.23 14.03
CA ILE A 103 12.09 -12.33 13.46
C ILE A 103 11.36 -11.87 12.20
N TYR A 104 10.80 -10.66 12.21
CA TYR A 104 10.13 -10.10 11.04
C TYR A 104 11.09 -9.56 9.98
N GLY A 105 12.37 -9.42 10.30
CA GLY A 105 13.38 -8.81 9.42
C GLY A 105 13.22 -7.30 9.29
N ALA A 106 12.55 -6.67 10.27
CA ALA A 106 12.42 -5.22 10.32
C ALA A 106 13.78 -4.57 10.62
N ARG A 107 13.98 -3.36 10.12
CA ARG A 107 15.21 -2.58 10.34
C ARG A 107 14.93 -1.41 11.28
N ILE A 108 15.84 -1.14 12.21
CA ILE A 108 15.78 0.09 12.99
C ILE A 108 16.42 1.20 12.13
N VAL A 109 15.62 2.18 11.74
CA VAL A 109 16.01 3.26 10.83
C VAL A 109 16.25 4.58 11.57
N ASP A 110 15.77 4.73 12.81
CA ASP A 110 16.03 5.89 13.64
C ASP A 110 16.08 5.53 15.13
N ARG A 111 16.92 6.28 15.90
CA ARG A 111 17.09 6.17 17.36
C ARG A 111 17.12 7.54 18.04
N THR A 112 16.61 8.56 17.39
CA THR A 112 16.68 9.94 17.91
C THR A 112 15.79 10.09 19.15
N GLY A 113 16.25 10.85 20.13
CA GLY A 113 15.50 11.11 21.39
C GLY A 113 15.30 9.87 22.27
N GLY A 114 16.05 8.79 22.04
CA GLY A 114 15.92 7.53 22.75
C GLY A 114 14.82 6.61 22.23
N CYS A 115 13.84 7.11 21.48
CA CYS A 115 12.85 6.30 20.78
C CYS A 115 13.50 5.46 19.67
N ILE A 116 12.83 4.43 19.23
CA ILE A 116 13.25 3.67 18.05
C ILE A 116 12.15 3.67 16.98
N VAL A 117 12.55 3.82 15.72
CA VAL A 117 11.67 3.63 14.57
C VAL A 117 12.11 2.38 13.83
N ALA A 118 11.20 1.42 13.73
CA ALA A 118 11.40 0.22 12.93
C ALA A 118 10.70 0.38 11.57
N GLU A 119 11.39 -0.02 10.50
CA GLU A 119 10.87 -0.11 9.14
C GLU A 119 10.70 -1.59 8.77
N LEU A 120 9.55 -1.93 8.23
CA LEU A 120 9.29 -3.25 7.65
C LEU A 120 8.67 -3.10 6.27
N THR A 121 9.29 -3.72 5.27
CA THR A 121 8.77 -3.82 3.91
C THR A 121 8.45 -5.27 3.62
N ASP A 122 7.16 -5.61 3.51
CA ASP A 122 6.72 -6.98 3.29
C ASP A 122 5.27 -7.00 2.74
N THR A 123 4.68 -8.19 2.63
CA THR A 123 3.27 -8.34 2.29
C THR A 123 2.36 -7.72 3.35
N PRO A 124 1.14 -7.25 2.96
CA PRO A 124 0.19 -6.67 3.91
C PRO A 124 -0.06 -7.55 5.13
N GLN A 125 -0.19 -8.87 4.94
CA GLN A 125 -0.45 -9.85 6.01
C GLN A 125 0.71 -9.92 7.01
N ARG A 126 1.96 -9.87 6.55
CA ARG A 126 3.11 -9.86 7.45
C ARG A 126 3.23 -8.56 8.23
N LEU A 127 2.87 -7.43 7.61
CA LEU A 127 2.79 -6.14 8.32
C LEU A 127 1.70 -6.15 9.38
N ASP A 128 0.52 -6.71 9.08
CA ASP A 128 -0.57 -6.86 10.05
C ASP A 128 -0.12 -7.71 11.24
N GLY A 129 0.53 -8.86 10.99
CA GLY A 129 1.09 -9.70 12.05
C GLY A 129 2.13 -8.97 12.91
N PHE A 130 3.02 -8.17 12.30
CA PHE A 130 4.00 -7.38 13.05
C PHE A 130 3.34 -6.31 13.93
N ILE A 131 2.33 -5.62 13.42
CA ILE A 131 1.56 -4.64 14.20
C ILE A 131 0.87 -5.32 15.38
N GLU A 132 0.24 -6.48 15.15
CA GLU A 132 -0.48 -7.25 16.17
C GLU A 132 0.47 -7.75 17.27
N ASP A 133 1.60 -8.36 16.90
CA ASP A 133 2.61 -8.84 17.84
C ASP A 133 3.28 -7.72 18.63
N THR A 134 3.39 -6.54 18.04
CA THR A 134 3.99 -5.36 18.70
C THR A 134 3.00 -4.49 19.45
N ALA A 135 1.69 -4.73 19.36
CA ALA A 135 0.65 -3.94 20.03
C ALA A 135 0.75 -3.89 21.58
N LYS A 136 1.46 -4.84 22.18
CA LYS A 136 1.72 -4.89 23.63
C LYS A 136 2.82 -3.95 24.12
N PHE A 137 3.60 -3.38 23.21
CA PHE A 137 4.64 -2.40 23.52
C PHE A 137 4.11 -0.98 23.41
N ASN A 138 4.83 -0.03 23.98
CA ASN A 138 4.41 1.38 23.91
C ASN A 138 4.70 1.98 22.52
N VAL A 139 3.72 1.81 21.61
CA VAL A 139 3.75 2.38 20.25
C VAL A 139 3.30 3.83 20.30
N ILE A 140 4.16 4.75 19.87
CA ILE A 140 3.83 6.19 19.79
C ILE A 140 3.08 6.50 18.49
N GLU A 141 3.54 5.92 17.37
CA GLU A 141 3.03 6.25 16.03
C GLU A 141 3.29 5.11 15.06
N SER A 142 2.40 4.91 14.11
CA SER A 142 2.62 4.02 12.97
C SER A 142 2.14 4.66 11.68
N CYS A 143 2.84 4.37 10.58
CA CYS A 143 2.52 4.87 9.26
C CYS A 143 2.73 3.75 8.22
N ARG A 144 1.76 3.58 7.29
CA ARG A 144 1.85 2.63 6.17
C ARG A 144 1.75 3.36 4.84
N SER A 145 2.51 2.91 3.87
CA SER A 145 2.50 3.50 2.51
C SER A 145 1.23 3.19 1.73
N GLY A 146 0.51 2.13 2.09
CA GLY A 146 -0.42 1.46 1.19
C GLY A 146 0.28 0.53 0.21
N ALA A 147 -0.52 -0.32 -0.46
CA ALA A 147 0.00 -1.38 -1.31
C ALA A 147 0.57 -0.85 -2.64
N ILE A 148 1.72 -1.38 -3.02
CA ILE A 148 2.18 -1.44 -4.40
C ILE A 148 2.04 -2.88 -4.89
N ALA A 149 1.70 -3.06 -6.16
CA ALA A 149 1.52 -4.38 -6.75
C ALA A 149 2.18 -4.46 -8.11
N MET A 150 2.81 -5.60 -8.41
CA MET A 150 3.44 -5.90 -9.69
C MET A 150 3.25 -7.38 -10.02
N GLU A 151 2.92 -7.70 -11.25
CA GLU A 151 2.84 -9.10 -11.68
C GLU A 151 4.22 -9.76 -11.70
N ARG A 152 4.23 -11.06 -11.44
CA ARG A 152 5.45 -11.88 -11.45
C ARG A 152 5.85 -12.24 -12.89
N GLY A 153 7.11 -12.57 -13.06
CA GLY A 153 7.65 -13.03 -14.35
C GLY A 153 7.96 -11.87 -15.30
N ASP A 154 7.79 -12.12 -16.58
CA ASP A 154 8.15 -11.22 -17.69
C ASP A 154 6.95 -10.42 -18.23
N VAL A 155 5.84 -10.41 -17.51
CA VAL A 155 4.66 -9.63 -17.90
C VAL A 155 5.00 -8.15 -17.83
N ALA A 156 4.96 -7.48 -18.97
CA ALA A 156 5.14 -6.04 -19.08
C ALA A 156 3.93 -5.41 -19.79
N TYR A 157 3.59 -4.21 -19.37
CA TYR A 157 2.51 -3.45 -19.99
C TYR A 157 3.09 -2.38 -20.91
N GLU A 158 2.72 -2.45 -22.18
CA GLU A 158 2.95 -1.37 -23.14
C GLU A 158 1.86 -0.31 -22.93
N LEU A 159 2.26 0.92 -22.59
CA LEU A 159 1.39 2.03 -22.20
C LEU A 159 1.30 3.10 -23.29
#